data_3933cda8a7832fafb9f034abf03e9e7c
#
_entry.id   3933cda8a7832fafb9f034abf03e9e7c
#
_cell.length_a   1.000
_cell.length_b   1.000
_cell.length_c   1.000
_cell.angle_alpha   90.00
_cell.angle_beta   90.00
_cell.angle_gamma   90.00
#
_symmetry.space_group_name_H-M   'P 1'
#
loop_
_entity.id
_entity.type
_entity.pdbx_description
1 polymer ?
#
loop_
_entity_poly.entity_id
_entity_poly.type
_entity_poly.pdbx_seq_one_letter_code
_entity_poly.pdbx_strand_id
1 'polypeptide(L)'
;LQEVLGELYIPHSVQLGVISDIDDTILISYSSRLLKRLRVLFTRQPHSRKTFADIVHYFTLLSVSGTTPDLPNPFFYVSSSEWNLYDDLTEFFSHNHLPEGVLLLNKIKRLQELGASGQTQHHNKLVRIERIMRMFPKQRFVLYGDNSQQDPAIYVSIAKQFPQNVVAIYIRSVQAKKKVATKRVLAELAHTSIHTLLFEHTREAMLHSASVGLLPEDALSSLIE
;
A
#
# COMPACT_ATOMS: atom_id res chain seq x y z
N LEU A 1 -17.69 -9.44 -31.65
CA LEU A 1 -17.60 -8.64 -30.41
C LEU A 1 -17.12 -9.57 -29.32
N GLN A 2 -16.01 -9.26 -28.71
CA GLN A 2 -15.47 -9.98 -27.55
C GLN A 2 -15.95 -9.25 -26.31
N GLU A 3 -16.79 -9.90 -25.51
CA GLU A 3 -17.25 -9.38 -24.22
C GLU A 3 -16.23 -9.74 -23.16
N VAL A 4 -15.81 -8.76 -22.40
CA VAL A 4 -14.92 -8.92 -21.25
C VAL A 4 -15.64 -8.40 -20.03
N LEU A 5 -15.77 -9.24 -19.00
CA LEU A 5 -16.31 -8.82 -17.71
C LEU A 5 -15.29 -7.91 -17.01
N GLY A 6 -15.76 -6.79 -16.51
CA GLY A 6 -14.96 -5.86 -15.70
C GLY A 6 -15.59 -5.63 -14.34
N GLU A 7 -14.78 -5.43 -13.34
CA GLU A 7 -15.23 -5.08 -11.99
C GLU A 7 -15.26 -3.57 -11.82
N LEU A 8 -16.32 -3.06 -11.17
CA LEU A 8 -16.49 -1.65 -10.89
C LEU A 8 -16.50 -1.42 -9.37
N TYR A 9 -15.49 -0.73 -8.87
CA TYR A 9 -15.38 -0.37 -7.46
C TYR A 9 -16.02 1.01 -7.22
N ILE A 10 -17.11 1.04 -6.45
CA ILE A 10 -17.82 2.26 -6.08
C ILE A 10 -17.76 2.42 -4.55
N PRO A 11 -16.69 3.00 -4.00
CA PRO A 11 -16.57 3.17 -2.57
C PRO A 11 -17.58 4.18 -2.04
N HIS A 12 -18.14 3.89 -0.87
CA HIS A 12 -18.98 4.83 -0.15
C HIS A 12 -18.13 5.89 0.55
N SER A 13 -18.57 7.15 0.53
CA SER A 13 -17.77 8.30 1.01
C SER A 13 -17.39 8.26 2.49
N VAL A 14 -18.04 7.41 3.29
CA VAL A 14 -17.73 7.22 4.73
C VAL A 14 -16.72 6.10 4.97
N GLN A 15 -16.41 5.28 3.96
CA GLN A 15 -15.42 4.21 4.08
C GLN A 15 -14.01 4.76 4.15
N LEU A 16 -13.13 4.04 4.86
CA LEU A 16 -11.70 4.32 4.89
C LEU A 16 -11.03 3.70 3.65
N GLY A 17 -10.51 4.52 2.73
CA GLY A 17 -9.71 4.00 1.63
C GLY A 17 -8.30 3.63 2.06
N VAL A 18 -7.74 2.58 1.47
CA VAL A 18 -6.33 2.20 1.66
C VAL A 18 -5.61 2.30 0.32
N ILE A 19 -4.54 3.09 0.27
CA ILE A 19 -3.63 3.16 -0.88
C ILE A 19 -2.32 2.52 -0.48
N SER A 20 -1.98 1.38 -1.08
CA SER A 20 -0.77 0.62 -0.76
C SER A 20 0.16 0.47 -1.96
N ASP A 21 1.46 0.61 -1.72
CA ASP A 21 2.47 0.04 -2.61
C ASP A 21 2.45 -1.49 -2.53
N ILE A 22 2.92 -2.14 -3.59
CA ILE A 22 3.03 -3.61 -3.66
C ILE A 22 4.48 -4.06 -3.42
N ASP A 23 5.42 -3.44 -4.14
CA ASP A 23 6.83 -3.82 -4.14
C ASP A 23 7.47 -3.47 -2.79
N ASP A 24 8.25 -4.39 -2.20
CA ASP A 24 8.92 -4.26 -0.90
C ASP A 24 8.00 -3.88 0.30
N THR A 25 6.75 -3.55 0.04
CA THR A 25 5.72 -3.24 1.05
C THR A 25 4.92 -4.49 1.42
N ILE A 26 4.25 -5.09 0.46
CA ILE A 26 3.52 -6.37 0.59
C ILE A 26 4.49 -7.53 0.33
N LEU A 27 5.34 -7.40 -0.69
CA LEU A 27 6.28 -8.40 -1.14
C LEU A 27 7.70 -8.02 -0.71
N ILE A 28 8.22 -8.69 0.32
CA ILE A 28 9.62 -8.51 0.72
C ILE A 28 10.52 -9.18 -0.30
N SER A 29 11.30 -8.39 -1.04
CA SER A 29 12.15 -8.96 -2.07
C SER A 29 13.47 -8.24 -2.31
N TYR A 30 14.50 -9.04 -2.61
CA TYR A 30 15.85 -8.59 -2.94
C TYR A 30 16.22 -8.76 -4.42
N SER A 31 15.27 -9.03 -5.33
CA SER A 31 15.59 -9.32 -6.73
C SER A 31 14.70 -8.63 -7.76
N SER A 32 15.26 -8.39 -8.94
CA SER A 32 14.71 -7.57 -10.03
C SER A 32 13.56 -8.19 -10.86
N ARG A 33 13.03 -9.36 -10.49
CA ARG A 33 11.97 -10.04 -11.25
C ARG A 33 10.83 -10.47 -10.34
N LEU A 34 9.72 -9.74 -10.35
CA LEU A 34 8.55 -9.90 -9.48
C LEU A 34 8.02 -11.36 -9.42
N LEU A 35 7.86 -12.02 -10.56
CA LEU A 35 7.39 -13.42 -10.63
C LEU A 35 8.32 -14.44 -9.97
N LYS A 36 9.65 -14.27 -10.13
CA LYS A 36 10.61 -15.08 -9.38
C LYS A 36 10.54 -14.81 -7.88
N ARG A 37 10.20 -13.58 -7.50
CA ARG A 37 10.02 -13.10 -6.13
C ARG A 37 8.80 -13.74 -5.49
N LEU A 38 7.65 -13.72 -6.15
CA LEU A 38 6.43 -14.37 -5.69
C LEU A 38 6.68 -15.87 -5.42
N ARG A 39 7.33 -16.56 -6.33
CA ARG A 39 7.66 -17.99 -6.20
C ARG A 39 8.67 -18.29 -5.08
N VAL A 40 9.65 -17.40 -4.85
CA VAL A 40 10.68 -17.56 -3.79
C VAL A 40 10.12 -17.30 -2.41
N LEU A 41 9.19 -16.35 -2.23
CA LEU A 41 8.51 -16.07 -0.95
C LEU A 41 7.82 -17.31 -0.41
N PHE A 42 7.25 -18.15 -1.28
CA PHE A 42 6.51 -19.35 -0.86
C PHE A 42 7.36 -20.60 -0.70
N THR A 43 8.58 -20.64 -1.27
CA THR A 43 9.37 -21.87 -1.32
C THR A 43 10.54 -21.93 -0.35
N ARG A 44 11.11 -20.83 0.13
CA ARG A 44 12.46 -20.86 0.71
C ARG A 44 12.72 -20.22 2.08
N GLN A 45 11.86 -19.36 2.64
CA GLN A 45 12.19 -18.72 3.94
C GLN A 45 10.98 -18.62 4.90
N PRO A 46 11.01 -19.30 6.07
CA PRO A 46 9.93 -19.22 7.07
C PRO A 46 9.66 -17.81 7.59
N HIS A 47 10.70 -16.96 7.74
CA HIS A 47 10.58 -15.59 8.22
C HIS A 47 9.81 -14.69 7.23
N SER A 48 10.07 -14.84 5.96
CA SER A 48 9.34 -14.08 4.90
C SER A 48 7.86 -14.45 4.87
N ARG A 49 7.52 -15.72 5.13
CA ARG A 49 6.12 -16.19 5.22
C ARG A 49 5.40 -15.55 6.42
N LYS A 50 6.03 -15.52 7.59
CA LYS A 50 5.42 -14.90 8.79
C LYS A 50 5.17 -13.43 8.59
N THR A 51 6.14 -12.69 8.09
CA THR A 51 6.00 -11.24 7.82
C THR A 51 4.93 -10.94 6.79
N PHE A 52 4.77 -11.82 5.79
CA PHE A 52 3.70 -11.69 4.80
C PHE A 52 2.33 -12.00 5.44
N ALA A 53 2.22 -13.05 6.25
CA ALA A 53 0.98 -13.36 6.97
C ALA A 53 0.54 -12.18 7.87
N ASP A 54 1.47 -11.53 8.56
CA ASP A 54 1.18 -10.36 9.40
C ASP A 54 0.61 -9.19 8.58
N ILE A 55 1.11 -8.96 7.35
CA ILE A 55 0.58 -7.89 6.48
C ILE A 55 -0.80 -8.23 5.93
N VAL A 56 -1.03 -9.49 5.53
CA VAL A 56 -2.35 -9.97 5.08
C VAL A 56 -3.36 -9.78 6.20
N HIS A 57 -3.03 -10.22 7.42
CA HIS A 57 -3.88 -10.04 8.58
C HIS A 57 -4.20 -8.56 8.85
N TYR A 58 -3.20 -7.70 8.84
CA TYR A 58 -3.39 -6.26 9.04
C TYR A 58 -4.29 -5.64 7.97
N PHE A 59 -4.10 -6.00 6.70
CA PHE A 59 -4.94 -5.49 5.63
C PHE A 59 -6.36 -6.02 5.70
N THR A 60 -6.55 -7.27 6.13
CA THR A 60 -7.88 -7.83 6.41
C THR A 60 -8.58 -7.04 7.51
N LEU A 61 -7.89 -6.70 8.61
CA LEU A 61 -8.46 -5.86 9.65
C LEU A 61 -8.82 -4.44 9.13
N LEU A 62 -7.96 -3.83 8.32
CA LEU A 62 -8.26 -2.54 7.71
C LEU A 62 -9.44 -2.61 6.73
N SER A 63 -9.61 -3.74 6.03
CA SER A 63 -10.70 -3.89 5.06
C SER A 63 -12.09 -3.87 5.70
N VAL A 64 -12.19 -4.24 6.97
CA VAL A 64 -13.46 -4.25 7.71
C VAL A 64 -13.53 -3.18 8.79
N SER A 65 -12.50 -2.36 8.94
CA SER A 65 -12.44 -1.33 9.98
C SER A 65 -13.48 -0.23 9.75
N GLY A 66 -14.36 -0.01 10.72
CA GLY A 66 -15.41 0.98 10.65
C GLY A 66 -16.53 0.65 9.63
N THR A 67 -16.56 -0.59 9.12
CA THR A 67 -17.54 -1.08 8.17
C THR A 67 -17.87 -2.56 8.43
N THR A 68 -18.47 -3.24 7.47
CA THR A 68 -18.84 -4.66 7.56
C THR A 68 -18.15 -5.48 6.48
N PRO A 69 -18.02 -6.81 6.63
CA PRO A 69 -17.48 -7.67 5.59
C PRO A 69 -18.23 -7.59 4.25
N ASP A 70 -19.51 -7.30 4.27
CA ASP A 70 -20.34 -7.16 3.06
C ASP A 70 -20.10 -5.82 2.34
N LEU A 71 -19.46 -4.87 3.03
CA LEU A 71 -19.12 -3.55 2.46
C LEU A 71 -17.68 -3.19 2.84
N PRO A 72 -16.67 -3.94 2.31
CA PRO A 72 -15.29 -3.74 2.70
C PRO A 72 -14.75 -2.38 2.28
N ASN A 73 -13.83 -1.86 3.05
CA ASN A 73 -13.07 -0.66 2.71
C ASN A 73 -12.31 -0.84 1.39
N PRO A 74 -12.34 0.15 0.49
CA PRO A 74 -11.69 0.03 -0.83
C PRO A 74 -10.16 0.05 -0.71
N PHE A 75 -9.51 -0.84 -1.45
CA PHE A 75 -8.07 -0.88 -1.61
C PHE A 75 -7.65 -0.44 -3.00
N PHE A 76 -6.57 0.35 -3.07
CA PHE A 76 -5.91 0.78 -4.28
C PHE A 76 -4.43 0.41 -4.18
N TYR A 77 -4.01 -0.53 -5.01
CA TYR A 77 -2.64 -1.02 -5.04
C TYR A 77 -1.87 -0.31 -6.15
N VAL A 78 -0.95 0.57 -5.78
CA VAL A 78 -0.20 1.41 -6.72
C VAL A 78 1.23 0.90 -6.82
N SER A 79 1.57 0.24 -7.92
CA SER A 79 2.88 -0.38 -8.12
C SER A 79 3.67 0.23 -9.26
N SER A 80 5.00 0.13 -9.17
CA SER A 80 5.93 0.41 -10.27
C SER A 80 6.01 -0.73 -11.29
N SER A 81 5.38 -1.86 -11.01
CA SER A 81 5.32 -3.03 -11.88
C SER A 81 4.50 -2.78 -13.15
N GLU A 82 4.83 -3.49 -14.22
CA GLU A 82 4.19 -3.34 -15.52
C GLU A 82 2.87 -4.13 -15.62
N TRP A 83 1.98 -3.70 -16.52
CA TRP A 83 0.67 -4.29 -16.77
C TRP A 83 0.67 -5.78 -17.16
N ASN A 84 1.77 -6.28 -17.73
CA ASN A 84 1.92 -7.71 -18.05
C ASN A 84 1.92 -8.62 -16.81
N LEU A 85 1.98 -8.05 -15.62
CA LEU A 85 1.92 -8.79 -14.33
C LEU A 85 0.52 -8.73 -13.67
N TYR A 86 -0.47 -8.17 -14.36
CA TYR A 86 -1.81 -7.98 -13.79
C TYR A 86 -2.45 -9.31 -13.37
N ASP A 87 -2.49 -10.28 -14.26
CA ASP A 87 -3.12 -11.59 -14.00
C ASP A 87 -2.37 -12.34 -12.87
N ASP A 88 -1.03 -12.35 -12.91
CA ASP A 88 -0.21 -12.97 -11.87
C ASP A 88 -0.43 -12.32 -10.49
N LEU A 89 -0.56 -11.00 -10.44
CA LEU A 89 -0.82 -10.28 -9.18
C LEU A 89 -2.23 -10.53 -8.67
N THR A 90 -3.22 -10.57 -9.55
CA THR A 90 -4.62 -10.85 -9.19
C THR A 90 -4.74 -12.26 -8.63
N GLU A 91 -4.16 -13.26 -9.31
CA GLU A 91 -4.11 -14.65 -8.82
C GLU A 91 -3.40 -14.74 -7.48
N PHE A 92 -2.25 -14.06 -7.34
CA PHE A 92 -1.49 -14.01 -6.10
C PHE A 92 -2.31 -13.40 -4.95
N PHE A 93 -3.00 -12.29 -5.16
CA PHE A 93 -3.81 -11.62 -4.14
C PHE A 93 -4.96 -12.50 -3.69
N SER A 94 -5.69 -13.11 -4.62
CA SER A 94 -6.78 -14.03 -4.35
C SER A 94 -6.29 -15.26 -3.57
N HIS A 95 -5.21 -15.91 -4.03
CA HIS A 95 -4.65 -17.10 -3.37
C HIS A 95 -4.18 -16.84 -1.93
N ASN A 96 -3.76 -15.62 -1.64
CA ASN A 96 -3.23 -15.25 -0.33
C ASN A 96 -4.21 -14.42 0.51
N HIS A 97 -5.46 -14.35 0.11
CA HIS A 97 -6.52 -13.66 0.85
C HIS A 97 -6.22 -12.18 1.15
N LEU A 98 -5.47 -11.51 0.27
CA LEU A 98 -5.34 -10.06 0.35
C LEU A 98 -6.69 -9.41 -0.01
N PRO A 99 -7.04 -8.28 0.62
CA PRO A 99 -8.27 -7.57 0.25
C PRO A 99 -8.31 -7.26 -1.25
N GLU A 100 -9.46 -7.50 -1.87
CA GLU A 100 -9.68 -7.13 -3.25
C GLU A 100 -9.55 -5.62 -3.44
N GLY A 101 -9.08 -5.20 -4.62
CA GLY A 101 -8.86 -3.79 -4.87
C GLY A 101 -8.38 -3.48 -6.27
N VAL A 102 -8.30 -2.19 -6.56
CA VAL A 102 -7.87 -1.69 -7.87
C VAL A 102 -6.35 -1.77 -8.00
N LEU A 103 -5.86 -2.54 -8.98
CA LEU A 103 -4.44 -2.60 -9.33
C LEU A 103 -4.07 -1.48 -10.31
N LEU A 104 -3.24 -0.54 -9.87
CA LEU A 104 -2.75 0.58 -10.68
C LEU A 104 -1.28 0.35 -11.05
N LEU A 105 -1.06 -0.37 -12.15
CA LEU A 105 0.24 -0.78 -12.65
C LEU A 105 0.80 0.21 -13.69
N ASN A 106 2.09 0.15 -13.97
CA ASN A 106 2.74 0.95 -15.00
C ASN A 106 2.42 0.44 -16.41
N LYS A 107 2.37 1.37 -17.37
CA LYS A 107 2.36 1.00 -18.80
C LYS A 107 3.65 0.24 -19.12
N ILE A 108 3.56 -0.73 -20.04
CA ILE A 108 4.71 -1.45 -20.56
C ILE A 108 5.65 -0.42 -21.23
N LYS A 109 6.90 -0.39 -20.81
CA LYS A 109 7.91 0.49 -21.41
C LYS A 109 8.19 0.00 -22.83
N ARG A 110 8.02 0.86 -23.81
CA ARG A 110 8.53 0.60 -25.17
C ARG A 110 10.06 0.64 -25.15
N LEU A 111 10.69 -0.15 -26.00
CA LEU A 111 12.17 -0.26 -26.12
C LEU A 111 12.88 1.12 -26.23
N GLN A 112 12.18 2.12 -26.79
CA GLN A 112 12.68 3.51 -26.92
C GLN A 112 12.72 4.29 -25.59
N GLU A 113 12.04 3.84 -24.53
CA GLU A 113 11.96 4.50 -23.22
C GLU A 113 12.89 3.88 -22.16
N LEU A 114 13.70 2.89 -22.53
CA LEU A 114 14.62 2.18 -21.63
C LEU A 114 15.72 3.06 -21.02
N GLY A 115 15.93 4.27 -21.58
CA GLY A 115 16.87 5.28 -21.05
C GLY A 115 16.25 6.30 -20.09
N ALA A 116 14.92 6.27 -19.85
CA ALA A 116 14.27 7.21 -18.95
C ALA A 116 14.58 6.85 -17.49
N SER A 117 15.23 7.77 -16.80
CA SER A 117 15.69 7.66 -15.42
C SER A 117 14.55 7.40 -14.42
N GLY A 118 14.90 6.91 -13.21
CA GLY A 118 13.97 6.65 -12.11
C GLY A 118 12.97 7.77 -11.75
N GLN A 119 13.25 9.02 -12.11
CA GLN A 119 12.37 10.18 -11.93
C GLN A 119 11.01 10.02 -12.62
N THR A 120 10.96 9.38 -13.80
CA THR A 120 9.71 9.18 -14.55
C THR A 120 8.78 8.17 -13.83
N GLN A 121 9.33 7.18 -13.15
CA GLN A 121 8.54 6.19 -12.41
C GLN A 121 7.89 6.81 -11.16
N HIS A 122 8.61 7.69 -10.47
CA HIS A 122 8.12 8.40 -9.28
C HIS A 122 6.99 9.37 -9.62
N HIS A 123 7.15 10.12 -10.71
CA HIS A 123 6.10 11.01 -11.22
C HIS A 123 4.81 10.22 -11.53
N ASN A 124 4.92 9.06 -12.14
CA ASN A 124 3.77 8.21 -12.47
C ASN A 124 3.02 7.71 -11.22
N LYS A 125 3.72 7.36 -10.12
CA LYS A 125 3.09 6.94 -8.86
C LYS A 125 2.34 8.11 -8.22
N LEU A 126 2.97 9.27 -8.12
CA LEU A 126 2.37 10.50 -7.59
C LEU A 126 1.07 10.83 -8.34
N VAL A 127 1.12 10.91 -9.67
CA VAL A 127 -0.05 11.25 -10.52
C VAL A 127 -1.21 10.25 -10.34
N ARG A 128 -0.93 8.95 -10.15
CA ARG A 128 -1.99 7.97 -9.91
C ARG A 128 -2.67 8.19 -8.57
N ILE A 129 -1.89 8.46 -7.51
CA ILE A 129 -2.45 8.74 -6.18
C ILE A 129 -3.25 10.04 -6.20
N GLU A 130 -2.74 11.10 -6.83
CA GLU A 130 -3.49 12.35 -7.03
C GLU A 130 -4.81 12.11 -7.75
N ARG A 131 -4.82 11.23 -8.77
CA ARG A 131 -6.04 10.87 -9.49
C ARG A 131 -7.07 10.21 -8.57
N ILE A 132 -6.64 9.27 -7.70
CA ILE A 132 -7.52 8.67 -6.69
C ILE A 132 -8.10 9.75 -5.79
N MET A 133 -7.27 10.63 -5.21
CA MET A 133 -7.72 11.71 -4.33
C MET A 133 -8.76 12.62 -5.00
N ARG A 134 -8.55 12.97 -6.27
CA ARG A 134 -9.48 13.81 -7.05
C ARG A 134 -10.78 13.08 -7.41
N MET A 135 -10.73 11.77 -7.64
CA MET A 135 -11.93 10.96 -7.93
C MET A 135 -12.79 10.77 -6.68
N PHE A 136 -12.19 10.73 -5.50
CA PHE A 136 -12.88 10.49 -4.22
C PHE A 136 -12.62 11.62 -3.20
N PRO A 137 -13.07 12.87 -3.48
CA PRO A 137 -12.67 14.06 -2.72
C PRO A 137 -13.21 14.08 -1.29
N LYS A 138 -14.22 13.26 -0.96
CA LYS A 138 -14.80 13.15 0.38
C LYS A 138 -14.26 11.97 1.17
N GLN A 139 -13.51 11.08 0.53
CA GLN A 139 -13.00 9.86 1.17
C GLN A 139 -11.71 10.14 1.92
N ARG A 140 -11.54 9.45 3.04
CA ARG A 140 -10.33 9.49 3.86
C ARG A 140 -9.45 8.29 3.54
N PHE A 141 -8.13 8.47 3.51
CA PHE A 141 -7.20 7.46 3.08
C PHE A 141 -6.07 7.21 4.08
N VAL A 142 -5.71 5.94 4.21
CA VAL A 142 -4.43 5.50 4.78
C VAL A 142 -3.48 5.21 3.62
N LEU A 143 -2.25 5.75 3.68
CA LEU A 143 -1.19 5.49 2.71
C LEU A 143 -0.17 4.52 3.33
N TYR A 144 0.10 3.42 2.63
CA TYR A 144 0.97 2.36 3.11
C TYR A 144 2.08 2.06 2.08
N GLY A 145 3.34 2.18 2.48
CA GLY A 145 4.49 2.00 1.60
C GLY A 145 5.77 1.65 2.36
N ASP A 146 6.90 1.78 1.71
CA ASP A 146 8.21 1.47 2.28
C ASP A 146 9.25 2.57 2.00
N ASN A 147 10.44 2.42 2.60
CA ASN A 147 11.55 3.36 2.42
C ASN A 147 12.61 2.88 1.40
N SER A 148 12.32 1.84 0.60
CA SER A 148 13.26 1.39 -0.44
C SER A 148 13.30 2.36 -1.62
N GLN A 149 12.15 2.95 -1.94
CA GLN A 149 11.95 3.87 -3.05
C GLN A 149 11.64 5.31 -2.55
N GLN A 150 10.71 5.99 -3.19
CA GLN A 150 10.37 7.40 -2.94
C GLN A 150 9.02 7.56 -2.20
N ASP A 151 8.43 6.49 -1.71
CA ASP A 151 7.10 6.53 -1.08
C ASP A 151 7.00 7.56 0.04
N PRO A 152 8.00 7.72 0.93
CA PRO A 152 7.92 8.74 1.96
C PRO A 152 7.72 10.16 1.40
N ALA A 153 8.48 10.52 0.37
CA ALA A 153 8.40 11.86 -0.24
C ALA A 153 7.11 12.05 -1.03
N ILE A 154 6.68 11.01 -1.77
CA ILE A 154 5.42 11.02 -2.53
C ILE A 154 4.25 11.18 -1.57
N TYR A 155 4.18 10.39 -0.50
CA TYR A 155 3.05 10.40 0.43
C TYR A 155 2.98 11.70 1.24
N VAL A 156 4.11 12.26 1.64
CA VAL A 156 4.14 13.59 2.28
C VAL A 156 3.69 14.68 1.31
N SER A 157 4.08 14.62 0.04
CA SER A 157 3.59 15.55 -0.99
C SER A 157 2.08 15.46 -1.18
N ILE A 158 1.53 14.24 -1.27
CA ILE A 158 0.08 13.98 -1.34
C ILE A 158 -0.63 14.52 -0.10
N ALA A 159 -0.11 14.25 1.09
CA ALA A 159 -0.69 14.70 2.35
C ALA A 159 -0.76 16.23 2.46
N LYS A 160 0.25 16.94 1.96
CA LYS A 160 0.25 18.41 1.90
C LYS A 160 -0.76 18.95 0.88
N GLN A 161 -0.95 18.25 -0.22
CA GLN A 161 -1.89 18.66 -1.28
C GLN A 161 -3.34 18.33 -0.94
N PHE A 162 -3.57 17.21 -0.21
CA PHE A 162 -4.89 16.70 0.16
C PHE A 162 -5.00 16.45 1.68
N PRO A 163 -4.81 17.48 2.53
CA PRO A 163 -4.70 17.30 3.97
C PRO A 163 -5.99 16.81 4.64
N GLN A 164 -7.15 17.00 4.00
CA GLN A 164 -8.42 16.51 4.51
C GLN A 164 -8.70 15.04 4.16
N ASN A 165 -7.99 14.51 3.16
CA ASN A 165 -8.19 13.16 2.66
C ASN A 165 -7.20 12.16 3.28
N VAL A 166 -5.98 12.57 3.65
CA VAL A 166 -4.99 11.68 4.24
C VAL A 166 -5.12 11.67 5.76
N VAL A 167 -5.37 10.50 6.34
CA VAL A 167 -5.49 10.33 7.80
C VAL A 167 -4.24 9.74 8.42
N ALA A 168 -3.56 8.85 7.69
CA ALA A 168 -2.32 8.26 8.18
C ALA A 168 -1.37 7.86 7.04
N ILE A 169 -0.07 7.88 7.34
CA ILE A 169 1.00 7.39 6.47
C ILE A 169 1.84 6.38 7.25
N TYR A 170 1.88 5.16 6.76
CA TYR A 170 2.65 4.06 7.30
C TYR A 170 3.79 3.71 6.35
N ILE A 171 5.03 3.86 6.82
CA ILE A 171 6.22 3.54 6.02
C ILE A 171 6.99 2.39 6.68
N ARG A 172 7.15 1.30 5.94
CA ARG A 172 7.96 0.18 6.36
C ARG A 172 9.45 0.48 6.18
N SER A 173 10.23 0.24 7.22
CA SER A 173 11.69 0.42 7.19
C SER A 173 12.38 -0.83 6.66
N VAL A 174 12.52 -0.92 5.35
CA VAL A 174 13.23 -2.03 4.67
C VAL A 174 14.70 -1.72 4.39
N GLN A 175 15.05 -0.42 4.34
CA GLN A 175 16.44 0.05 4.16
C GLN A 175 16.90 0.86 5.36
N ALA A 176 17.72 0.25 6.22
CA ALA A 176 18.24 0.88 7.45
C ALA A 176 18.96 2.21 7.18
N LYS A 177 19.75 2.29 6.10
CA LYS A 177 20.48 3.51 5.71
C LYS A 177 19.58 4.70 5.38
N LYS A 178 18.31 4.46 5.00
CA LYS A 178 17.34 5.52 4.69
C LYS A 178 16.47 5.92 5.88
N LYS A 179 16.58 5.23 7.03
CA LYS A 179 15.72 5.43 8.20
C LYS A 179 15.72 6.89 8.70
N VAL A 180 16.89 7.51 8.79
CA VAL A 180 17.02 8.91 9.25
C VAL A 180 16.38 9.87 8.26
N ALA A 181 16.65 9.71 6.95
CA ALA A 181 16.05 10.54 5.93
C ALA A 181 14.51 10.38 5.88
N THR A 182 14.01 9.16 6.01
CA THR A 182 12.57 8.89 6.07
C THR A 182 11.91 9.59 7.26
N LYS A 183 12.50 9.47 8.46
CA LYS A 183 11.98 10.17 9.65
C LYS A 183 11.92 11.68 9.46
N ARG A 184 12.95 12.26 8.83
CA ARG A 184 12.99 13.71 8.53
C ARG A 184 11.86 14.13 7.60
N VAL A 185 11.60 13.35 6.55
CA VAL A 185 10.51 13.62 5.59
C VAL A 185 9.15 13.52 6.29
N LEU A 186 8.90 12.46 7.08
CA LEU A 186 7.65 12.31 7.82
C LEU A 186 7.43 13.41 8.86
N ALA A 187 8.51 13.92 9.48
CA ALA A 187 8.44 15.02 10.45
C ALA A 187 7.90 16.33 9.84
N GLU A 188 7.87 16.48 8.51
CA GLU A 188 7.25 17.64 7.84
C GLU A 188 5.73 17.72 8.10
N LEU A 189 5.11 16.64 8.55
CA LEU A 189 3.69 16.56 8.92
C LEU A 189 3.43 16.64 10.43
N ALA A 190 4.46 16.85 11.26
CA ALA A 190 4.35 16.80 12.73
C ALA A 190 3.33 17.78 13.34
N HIS A 191 3.02 18.88 12.63
CA HIS A 191 2.04 19.89 13.08
C HIS A 191 0.67 19.76 12.38
N THR A 192 0.39 18.62 11.78
CA THR A 192 -0.88 18.30 11.14
C THR A 192 -1.65 17.26 11.94
N SER A 193 -2.90 17.03 11.59
CA SER A 193 -3.71 15.93 12.14
C SER A 193 -3.41 14.57 11.50
N ILE A 194 -2.41 14.49 10.62
CA ILE A 194 -2.08 13.28 9.88
C ILE A 194 -1.13 12.42 10.71
N HIS A 195 -1.53 11.20 11.01
CA HIS A 195 -0.71 10.26 11.75
C HIS A 195 0.41 9.70 10.86
N THR A 196 1.64 9.64 11.38
CA THR A 196 2.77 9.08 10.62
C THR A 196 3.54 8.07 11.44
N LEU A 197 3.89 6.93 10.84
CA LEU A 197 4.71 5.92 11.48
C LEU A 197 5.76 5.36 10.51
N LEU A 198 7.01 5.34 10.96
CA LEU A 198 8.06 4.51 10.36
C LEU A 198 8.25 3.29 11.25
N PHE A 199 7.95 2.09 10.73
CA PHE A 199 7.93 0.85 11.48
C PHE A 199 8.83 -0.23 10.83
N GLU A 200 9.23 -1.22 11.60
CA GLU A 200 10.01 -2.38 11.13
C GLU A 200 9.13 -3.64 11.05
N HIS A 201 8.27 -3.82 12.04
CA HIS A 201 7.37 -4.97 12.13
C HIS A 201 5.91 -4.54 11.99
N THR A 202 5.13 -5.29 11.21
CA THR A 202 3.71 -4.98 10.94
C THR A 202 2.90 -4.80 12.22
N ARG A 203 3.24 -5.52 13.29
CA ARG A 203 2.63 -5.36 14.61
C ARG A 203 2.69 -3.92 15.15
N GLU A 204 3.78 -3.18 14.88
CA GLU A 204 3.90 -1.77 15.29
C GLU A 204 2.85 -0.91 14.57
N ALA A 205 2.62 -1.15 13.27
CA ALA A 205 1.60 -0.46 12.49
C ALA A 205 0.18 -0.79 12.99
N MET A 206 -0.08 -2.06 13.34
CA MET A 206 -1.37 -2.50 13.90
C MET A 206 -1.66 -1.80 15.25
N LEU A 207 -0.70 -1.83 16.18
CA LEU A 207 -0.82 -1.20 17.48
C LEU A 207 -1.05 0.31 17.36
N HIS A 208 -0.29 0.98 16.50
CA HIS A 208 -0.46 2.41 16.24
C HIS A 208 -1.83 2.69 15.59
N SER A 209 -2.28 1.86 14.64
CA SER A 209 -3.59 2.01 14.01
C SER A 209 -4.74 1.91 15.02
N ALA A 210 -4.64 1.02 16.00
CA ALA A 210 -5.62 0.95 17.08
C ALA A 210 -5.54 2.19 17.98
N SER A 211 -4.34 2.63 18.36
CA SER A 211 -4.17 3.80 19.24
C SER A 211 -4.70 5.11 18.64
N VAL A 212 -4.79 5.20 17.30
CA VAL A 212 -5.32 6.37 16.58
C VAL A 212 -6.74 6.15 16.03
N GLY A 213 -7.41 5.07 16.45
CA GLY A 213 -8.80 4.77 16.08
C GLY A 213 -9.02 4.33 14.63
N LEU A 214 -7.97 3.86 13.95
CA LEU A 214 -8.07 3.27 12.61
C LEU A 214 -8.41 1.78 12.65
N LEU A 215 -8.15 1.11 13.76
CA LEU A 215 -8.62 -0.23 14.06
C LEU A 215 -9.35 -0.23 15.40
N PRO A 216 -10.36 -1.10 15.60
CA PRO A 216 -10.96 -1.29 16.91
C PRO A 216 -9.94 -1.95 17.86
N GLU A 217 -9.98 -1.63 19.16
CA GLU A 217 -9.02 -2.12 20.15
C GLU A 217 -9.05 -3.66 20.30
N ASP A 218 -10.22 -4.25 20.16
CA ASP A 218 -10.44 -5.71 20.21
C ASP A 218 -9.84 -6.45 19.02
N ALA A 219 -9.60 -5.78 17.89
CA ALA A 219 -8.90 -6.37 16.75
C ALA A 219 -7.47 -6.84 17.09
N LEU A 220 -6.90 -6.32 18.18
CA LEU A 220 -5.55 -6.70 18.64
C LEU A 220 -5.54 -7.95 19.51
N SER A 221 -6.69 -8.43 19.96
CA SER A 221 -6.77 -9.61 20.84
C SER A 221 -6.18 -10.86 20.20
N SER A 222 -6.28 -10.98 18.87
CA SER A 222 -5.69 -12.05 18.06
C SER A 222 -4.16 -11.99 17.90
N LEU A 223 -3.50 -10.90 18.38
CA LEU A 223 -2.05 -10.75 18.32
C LEU A 223 -1.34 -11.23 19.60
N ILE A 224 -2.10 -11.59 20.64
CA ILE A 224 -1.59 -11.93 21.97
C ILE A 224 -1.40 -13.44 22.11
N GLU A 225 -1.94 -14.23 21.19
CA GLU A 225 -1.72 -15.68 21.05
C GLU A 225 -0.54 -15.99 20.10
#